data_f153aa9d0018c9a920887f38e2ac8615
#
_entry.id   f153aa9d0018c9a920887f38e2ac8615
#
_cell.length_a   1.000
_cell.length_b   1.000
_cell.length_c   1.000
_cell.angle_alpha   90.00
_cell.angle_beta   90.00
_cell.angle_gamma   90.00
#
_symmetry.space_group_name_H-M   'P 1'
#
loop_
_entity.id
_entity.type
_entity.pdbx_description
1 polymer ?
#
loop_
_entity_poly.entity_id
_entity_poly.type
_entity_poly.pdbx_seq_one_letter_code
_entity_poly.pdbx_strand_id
1 'polypeptide(L)'
;MVNFSLGFFSITMRVVQKIAKLVDGTAWSSASNAYHRWRHPIDPQEIIKGIDSAGFAKIREKFSVPGERTHWPKYLDAGRWLPLNIRRAQELRLTARARPLRILDLGSGAGYFLLVARHLGHSGVGLDISEPPMYGELFELFGLKRMVWEINAYEPLPDLGERFDMVTAFSICFNAHKRSDLWSPKEWAFFLDDLEKRFLGPGGEIFLGMNPEEDGSFYTPALKQFFIERGAQVDRAKVWFKRVGG
;
A
#
# COMPACT_ATOMS: atom_id res chain seq x y z
N MET A 1 -8.53 36.23 -36.00
CA MET A 1 -8.44 36.48 -34.54
C MET A 1 -8.07 35.17 -33.88
N VAL A 2 -6.85 35.01 -33.48
CA VAL A 2 -6.27 33.78 -32.96
C VAL A 2 -6.49 33.72 -31.43
N ASN A 3 -7.06 32.62 -30.95
CA ASN A 3 -7.41 32.38 -29.54
C ASN A 3 -6.15 32.29 -28.65
N PHE A 4 -5.73 33.39 -28.04
CA PHE A 4 -4.64 33.48 -27.05
C PHE A 4 -5.08 33.21 -25.59
N SER A 5 -6.36 32.87 -25.35
CA SER A 5 -6.92 32.81 -24.00
C SER A 5 -6.73 31.49 -23.25
N LEU A 6 -6.55 30.37 -23.95
CA LEU A 6 -6.48 29.04 -23.32
C LEU A 6 -5.09 28.67 -22.74
N GLY A 7 -4.03 29.29 -23.25
CA GLY A 7 -2.66 29.04 -22.77
C GLY A 7 -2.34 29.69 -21.44
N PHE A 8 -2.86 30.87 -21.18
CA PHE A 8 -2.60 31.64 -19.94
C PHE A 8 -3.29 31.00 -18.72
N PHE A 9 -4.52 30.47 -18.86
CA PHE A 9 -5.23 29.80 -17.78
C PHE A 9 -4.53 28.50 -17.32
N SER A 10 -3.97 27.74 -18.25
CA SER A 10 -3.25 26.50 -17.94
C SER A 10 -1.93 26.74 -17.19
N ILE A 11 -1.20 27.82 -17.54
CA ILE A 11 0.06 28.18 -16.90
C ILE A 11 -0.18 28.70 -15.49
N THR A 12 -1.19 29.53 -15.28
CA THR A 12 -1.54 30.10 -13.97
C THR A 12 -2.01 29.02 -13.00
N MET A 13 -2.83 28.07 -13.45
CA MET A 13 -3.25 26.93 -12.62
C MET A 13 -2.07 26.05 -12.18
N ARG A 14 -1.11 25.79 -13.07
CA ARG A 14 0.10 25.04 -12.75
C ARG A 14 1.01 25.76 -11.75
N VAL A 15 1.10 27.07 -11.84
CA VAL A 15 1.89 27.90 -10.90
C VAL A 15 1.22 27.93 -9.52
N VAL A 16 -0.09 28.16 -9.47
CA VAL A 16 -0.87 28.13 -8.20
C VAL A 16 -0.78 26.76 -7.54
N GLN A 17 -0.88 25.67 -8.29
CA GLN A 17 -0.71 24.31 -7.75
C GLN A 17 0.72 24.05 -7.23
N LYS A 18 1.75 24.62 -7.87
CA LYS A 18 3.13 24.52 -7.38
C LYS A 18 3.36 25.33 -6.11
N ILE A 19 2.76 26.51 -6.01
CA ILE A 19 2.83 27.35 -4.80
C ILE A 19 2.06 26.68 -3.65
N ALA A 20 0.87 26.14 -3.89
CA ALA A 20 0.12 25.38 -2.89
C ALA A 20 0.93 24.21 -2.32
N LYS A 21 1.65 23.47 -3.18
CA LYS A 21 2.55 22.38 -2.78
C LYS A 21 3.76 22.82 -1.96
N LEU A 22 4.18 24.06 -2.07
CA LEU A 22 5.25 24.62 -1.24
C LEU A 22 4.72 25.01 0.15
N VAL A 23 3.49 25.52 0.20
CA VAL A 23 2.85 26.00 1.43
C VAL A 23 2.35 24.83 2.29
N ASP A 24 1.83 23.76 1.70
CA ASP A 24 1.30 22.57 2.40
C ASP A 24 2.38 21.53 2.76
N GLY A 25 3.66 21.81 2.49
CA GLY A 25 4.78 20.91 2.81
C GLY A 25 4.92 19.70 1.89
N THR A 26 4.02 19.49 0.92
CA THR A 26 4.09 18.30 0.02
C THR A 26 5.28 18.36 -0.93
N ALA A 27 5.78 19.56 -1.26
CA ALA A 27 7.00 19.70 -2.04
C ALA A 27 8.24 19.20 -1.29
N TRP A 28 8.33 19.46 0.01
CA TRP A 28 9.42 18.99 0.87
C TRP A 28 9.36 17.46 1.06
N SER A 29 8.17 16.89 1.27
CA SER A 29 8.01 15.45 1.37
C SER A 29 8.40 14.76 0.06
N SER A 30 8.02 15.33 -1.08
CA SER A 30 8.39 14.83 -2.41
C SER A 30 9.90 14.91 -2.67
N ALA A 31 10.55 16.03 -2.32
CA ALA A 31 12.00 16.20 -2.44
C ALA A 31 12.76 15.23 -1.52
N SER A 32 12.33 15.12 -0.26
CA SER A 32 12.89 14.17 0.71
C SER A 32 12.77 12.73 0.23
N ASN A 33 11.64 12.36 -0.37
CA ASN A 33 11.44 11.02 -0.94
C ASN A 33 12.31 10.80 -2.19
N ALA A 34 12.47 11.80 -3.04
CA ALA A 34 13.36 11.73 -4.21
C ALA A 34 14.83 11.57 -3.78
N TYR A 35 15.28 12.36 -2.81
CA TYR A 35 16.63 12.27 -2.24
C TYR A 35 16.86 10.88 -1.62
N HIS A 36 15.91 10.37 -0.83
CA HIS A 36 16.03 9.06 -0.21
C HIS A 36 16.14 7.94 -1.26
N ARG A 37 15.31 7.97 -2.32
CA ARG A 37 15.40 7.00 -3.42
C ARG A 37 16.75 7.04 -4.11
N TRP A 38 17.28 8.22 -4.34
CA TRP A 38 18.61 8.38 -4.94
C TRP A 38 19.71 7.86 -4.01
N ARG A 39 19.61 8.11 -2.71
CA ARG A 39 20.62 7.68 -1.71
C ARG A 39 20.57 6.19 -1.43
N HIS A 40 19.41 5.58 -1.57
CA HIS A 40 19.15 4.16 -1.28
C HIS A 40 18.46 3.49 -2.48
N PRO A 41 19.18 3.31 -3.60
CA PRO A 41 18.62 2.63 -4.77
C PRO A 41 18.39 1.16 -4.43
N ILE A 42 17.34 0.60 -5.00
CA ILE A 42 17.03 -0.85 -4.93
C ILE A 42 16.93 -1.33 -6.36
N ASP A 43 17.77 -2.27 -6.74
CA ASP A 43 17.72 -2.87 -8.07
C ASP A 43 16.64 -3.97 -8.11
N PRO A 44 15.59 -3.81 -8.93
CA PRO A 44 14.58 -4.85 -9.07
C PRO A 44 15.16 -6.17 -9.59
N GLN A 45 16.26 -6.15 -10.36
CA GLN A 45 16.89 -7.34 -10.91
C GLN A 45 17.48 -8.23 -9.81
N GLU A 46 18.01 -7.65 -8.74
CA GLU A 46 18.52 -8.43 -7.60
C GLU A 46 17.39 -9.21 -6.89
N ILE A 47 16.20 -8.62 -6.83
CA ILE A 47 15.02 -9.29 -6.28
C ILE A 47 14.55 -10.41 -7.23
N ILE A 48 14.51 -10.13 -8.54
CA ILE A 48 14.09 -11.10 -9.57
C ILE A 48 15.02 -12.33 -9.58
N LYS A 49 16.33 -12.13 -9.45
CA LYS A 49 17.31 -13.25 -9.38
C LYS A 49 17.04 -14.20 -8.21
N GLY A 50 16.43 -13.70 -7.14
CA GLY A 50 16.06 -14.51 -5.97
C GLY A 50 14.75 -15.28 -6.12
N ILE A 51 14.01 -15.12 -7.23
CA ILE A 51 12.77 -15.83 -7.52
C ILE A 51 13.10 -17.10 -8.30
N ASP A 52 12.50 -18.23 -7.91
CA ASP A 52 12.53 -19.44 -8.75
C ASP A 52 11.81 -19.16 -10.07
N SER A 53 12.60 -18.95 -11.11
CA SER A 53 12.12 -18.60 -12.46
C SER A 53 11.29 -19.71 -13.09
N ALA A 54 11.62 -20.97 -12.82
CA ALA A 54 10.89 -22.12 -13.35
C ALA A 54 9.53 -22.27 -12.66
N GLY A 55 9.48 -22.12 -11.33
CA GLY A 55 8.24 -22.09 -10.55
C GLY A 55 7.35 -20.94 -10.97
N PHE A 56 7.92 -19.74 -11.12
CA PHE A 56 7.17 -18.56 -11.58
C PHE A 56 6.59 -18.74 -13.00
N ALA A 57 7.35 -19.36 -13.92
CA ALA A 57 6.87 -19.66 -15.27
C ALA A 57 5.70 -20.64 -15.26
N LYS A 58 5.75 -21.69 -14.42
CA LYS A 58 4.63 -22.64 -14.25
C LYS A 58 3.36 -21.98 -13.74
N ILE A 59 3.48 -21.11 -12.72
CA ILE A 59 2.34 -20.35 -12.20
C ILE A 59 1.76 -19.45 -13.30
N ARG A 60 2.61 -18.76 -14.05
CA ARG A 60 2.18 -17.91 -15.16
C ARG A 60 1.47 -18.70 -16.27
N GLU A 61 1.98 -19.86 -16.66
CA GLU A 61 1.33 -20.74 -17.62
C GLU A 61 -0.04 -21.19 -17.13
N LYS A 62 -0.14 -21.64 -15.88
CA LYS A 62 -1.38 -22.11 -15.25
C LYS A 62 -2.49 -21.05 -15.23
N PHE A 63 -2.15 -19.78 -14.97
CA PHE A 63 -3.14 -18.70 -14.79
C PHE A 63 -3.22 -17.71 -15.97
N SER A 64 -2.56 -17.98 -17.09
CA SER A 64 -2.63 -17.18 -18.31
C SER A 64 -3.37 -17.90 -19.43
N VAL A 65 -4.52 -18.51 -19.10
CA VAL A 65 -5.31 -19.27 -20.08
C VAL A 65 -5.97 -18.30 -21.07
N PRO A 66 -5.76 -18.44 -22.39
CA PRO A 66 -6.42 -17.63 -23.39
C PRO A 66 -7.94 -17.81 -23.36
N GLY A 67 -8.68 -16.69 -23.40
CA GLY A 67 -10.14 -16.69 -23.44
C GLY A 67 -10.83 -16.50 -22.08
N GLU A 68 -10.16 -16.67 -20.97
CA GLU A 68 -10.68 -16.28 -19.67
C GLU A 68 -10.56 -14.76 -19.47
N ARG A 69 -11.69 -14.10 -19.22
CA ARG A 69 -11.73 -12.65 -18.91
C ARG A 69 -11.32 -12.38 -17.48
N THR A 70 -10.19 -12.90 -17.04
CA THR A 70 -9.66 -12.64 -15.72
C THR A 70 -8.63 -11.52 -15.77
N HIS A 71 -8.60 -10.65 -14.78
CA HIS A 71 -7.55 -9.65 -14.65
C HIS A 71 -6.29 -10.20 -13.96
N TRP A 72 -6.25 -11.49 -13.68
CA TRP A 72 -5.22 -12.18 -12.91
C TRP A 72 -3.84 -12.15 -13.56
N PRO A 73 -3.70 -12.35 -14.89
CA PRO A 73 -2.38 -12.35 -15.53
C PRO A 73 -1.55 -11.10 -15.30
N LYS A 74 -2.18 -9.96 -15.02
CA LYS A 74 -1.44 -8.73 -14.73
C LYS A 74 -0.55 -8.85 -13.49
N TYR A 75 -0.91 -9.69 -12.51
CA TYR A 75 -0.14 -9.88 -11.28
C TYR A 75 1.05 -10.83 -11.47
N LEU A 76 1.14 -11.52 -12.62
CA LEU A 76 2.23 -12.40 -13.01
C LEU A 76 3.34 -11.67 -13.80
N ASP A 77 3.36 -10.36 -13.73
CA ASP A 77 4.37 -9.48 -14.30
C ASP A 77 5.23 -8.86 -13.18
N ALA A 78 6.28 -9.57 -12.78
CA ALA A 78 7.21 -9.09 -11.75
C ALA A 78 7.89 -7.77 -12.16
N GLY A 79 8.18 -7.58 -13.46
CA GLY A 79 8.77 -6.35 -13.98
C GLY A 79 7.91 -5.11 -13.75
N ARG A 80 6.58 -5.28 -13.77
CA ARG A 80 5.61 -4.23 -13.47
C ARG A 80 5.47 -3.98 -11.97
N TRP A 81 5.35 -5.05 -11.17
CA TRP A 81 4.97 -4.92 -9.76
C TRP A 81 6.14 -4.62 -8.83
N LEU A 82 7.34 -5.12 -9.11
CA LEU A 82 8.50 -4.83 -8.27
C LEU A 82 8.85 -3.35 -8.20
N PRO A 83 8.95 -2.59 -9.31
CA PRO A 83 9.24 -1.15 -9.24
C PRO A 83 8.19 -0.36 -8.44
N LEU A 84 6.92 -0.76 -8.49
CA LEU A 84 5.87 -0.14 -7.69
C LEU A 84 6.09 -0.40 -6.19
N ASN A 85 6.34 -1.65 -5.81
CA ASN A 85 6.49 -2.04 -4.42
C ASN A 85 7.84 -1.60 -3.83
N ILE A 86 8.88 -1.48 -4.65
CA ILE A 86 10.14 -0.81 -4.30
C ILE A 86 9.88 0.66 -3.91
N ARG A 87 9.08 1.40 -4.70
CA ARG A 87 8.71 2.77 -4.35
C ARG A 87 7.93 2.86 -3.04
N ARG A 88 7.02 1.92 -2.77
CA ARG A 88 6.30 1.81 -1.49
C ARG A 88 7.27 1.59 -0.32
N ALA A 89 8.19 0.63 -0.45
CA ALA A 89 9.21 0.35 0.55
C ALA A 89 10.13 1.56 0.82
N GLN A 90 10.55 2.26 -0.23
CA GLN A 90 11.35 3.49 -0.12
C GLN A 90 10.56 4.64 0.53
N GLU A 91 9.27 4.77 0.26
CA GLU A 91 8.40 5.75 0.89
C GLU A 91 8.28 5.50 2.40
N LEU A 92 8.12 4.25 2.80
CA LEU A 92 8.10 3.82 4.21
C LEU A 92 9.49 3.82 4.86
N ARG A 93 10.53 4.25 4.13
CA ARG A 93 11.93 4.31 4.62
C ARG A 93 12.44 2.94 5.09
N LEU A 94 12.00 1.83 4.49
CA LEU A 94 12.41 0.50 4.93
C LEU A 94 13.94 0.31 4.84
N THR A 95 14.60 0.91 3.84
CA THR A 95 16.08 0.89 3.70
C THR A 95 16.85 1.65 4.77
N ALA A 96 16.17 2.48 5.57
CA ALA A 96 16.80 3.34 6.60
C ALA A 96 16.32 3.01 8.02
N ARG A 97 15.66 1.87 8.21
CA ARG A 97 15.24 1.42 9.55
C ARG A 97 16.44 0.93 10.34
N ALA A 98 16.51 1.35 11.60
CA ALA A 98 17.64 1.00 12.49
C ALA A 98 17.70 -0.51 12.82
N ARG A 99 16.59 -1.22 12.66
CA ARG A 99 16.47 -2.66 12.88
C ARG A 99 15.46 -3.29 11.91
N PRO A 100 15.52 -4.61 11.71
CA PRO A 100 14.48 -5.34 11.00
C PRO A 100 13.10 -5.07 11.61
N LEU A 101 12.09 -4.91 10.75
CA LEU A 101 10.70 -4.75 11.16
C LEU A 101 9.93 -6.05 10.89
N ARG A 102 8.91 -6.30 11.71
CA ARG A 102 7.83 -7.25 11.43
C ARG A 102 6.65 -6.47 10.85
N ILE A 103 6.20 -6.85 9.67
CA ILE A 103 5.19 -6.11 8.91
C ILE A 103 3.96 -7.00 8.71
N LEU A 104 2.78 -6.45 9.01
CA LEU A 104 1.49 -7.02 8.59
C LEU A 104 1.01 -6.25 7.36
N ASP A 105 0.87 -6.92 6.22
CA ASP A 105 0.41 -6.29 4.97
C ASP A 105 -1.01 -6.75 4.65
N LEU A 106 -1.97 -5.84 4.83
CA LEU A 106 -3.39 -6.06 4.62
C LEU A 106 -3.76 -5.84 3.15
N GLY A 107 -4.50 -6.77 2.55
CA GLY A 107 -4.74 -6.78 1.12
C GLY A 107 -3.44 -6.97 0.35
N SER A 108 -2.62 -7.92 0.80
CA SER A 108 -1.25 -8.14 0.33
C SER A 108 -1.14 -8.57 -1.14
N GLY A 109 -2.26 -8.98 -1.77
CA GLY A 109 -2.30 -9.41 -3.16
C GLY A 109 -1.33 -10.54 -3.45
N ALA A 110 -0.52 -10.36 -4.46
CA ALA A 110 0.51 -11.33 -4.88
C ALA A 110 1.79 -11.30 -4.01
N GLY A 111 1.84 -10.56 -2.92
CA GLY A 111 2.95 -10.55 -1.96
C GLY A 111 4.19 -9.76 -2.38
N TYR A 112 4.17 -9.02 -3.48
CA TYR A 112 5.36 -8.29 -3.97
C TYR A 112 5.90 -7.26 -2.99
N PHE A 113 5.05 -6.61 -2.18
CA PHE A 113 5.54 -5.68 -1.17
C PHE A 113 6.34 -6.40 -0.08
N LEU A 114 5.83 -7.52 0.42
CA LEU A 114 6.53 -8.34 1.41
C LEU A 114 7.80 -8.99 0.83
N LEU A 115 7.81 -9.34 -0.45
CA LEU A 115 9.02 -9.82 -1.14
C LEU A 115 10.11 -8.75 -1.12
N VAL A 116 9.77 -7.49 -1.44
CA VAL A 116 10.70 -6.36 -1.36
C VAL A 116 11.14 -6.12 0.09
N ALA A 117 10.20 -6.12 1.04
CA ALA A 117 10.51 -5.94 2.46
C ALA A 117 11.49 -7.00 2.98
N ARG A 118 11.29 -8.27 2.60
CA ARG A 118 12.21 -9.37 2.95
C ARG A 118 13.59 -9.19 2.32
N HIS A 119 13.68 -8.78 1.07
CA HIS A 119 14.96 -8.45 0.41
C HIS A 119 15.72 -7.36 1.18
N LEU A 120 15.02 -6.45 1.84
CA LEU A 120 15.59 -5.41 2.67
C LEU A 120 15.86 -5.85 4.13
N GLY A 121 15.70 -7.15 4.45
CA GLY A 121 15.97 -7.70 5.76
C GLY A 121 14.82 -7.63 6.77
N HIS A 122 13.62 -7.25 6.32
CA HIS A 122 12.40 -7.26 7.15
C HIS A 122 11.69 -8.62 7.06
N SER A 123 10.75 -8.86 7.96
CA SER A 123 9.85 -10.02 7.91
C SER A 123 8.39 -9.55 7.87
N GLY A 124 7.48 -10.43 7.47
CA GLY A 124 6.07 -10.06 7.49
C GLY A 124 5.12 -11.20 7.18
N VAL A 125 3.85 -10.90 7.40
CA VAL A 125 2.70 -11.73 7.08
C VAL A 125 1.77 -10.95 6.16
N GLY A 126 1.33 -11.56 5.08
CA GLY A 126 0.28 -11.01 4.23
C GLY A 126 -1.08 -11.51 4.68
N LEU A 127 -2.08 -10.64 4.73
CA LEU A 127 -3.46 -10.99 4.93
C LEU A 127 -4.27 -10.57 3.70
N ASP A 128 -5.01 -11.51 3.10
CA ASP A 128 -5.84 -11.27 1.92
C ASP A 128 -6.93 -12.34 1.79
N ILE A 129 -7.90 -12.10 0.94
CA ILE A 129 -8.94 -13.07 0.58
C ILE A 129 -8.34 -14.26 -0.20
N SER A 130 -9.09 -15.35 -0.33
CA SER A 130 -8.63 -16.55 -1.06
C SER A 130 -8.43 -16.33 -2.56
N GLU A 131 -9.18 -15.39 -3.13
CA GLU A 131 -9.17 -15.08 -4.57
C GLU A 131 -8.28 -13.86 -4.91
N PRO A 132 -7.58 -13.88 -6.06
CA PRO A 132 -7.43 -15.02 -6.98
C PRO A 132 -6.48 -16.12 -6.43
N PRO A 133 -6.70 -17.40 -6.81
CA PRO A 133 -5.95 -18.55 -6.25
C PRO A 133 -4.44 -18.43 -6.40
N MET A 134 -3.96 -17.79 -7.46
CA MET A 134 -2.53 -17.60 -7.72
C MET A 134 -1.81 -16.79 -6.62
N TYR A 135 -2.52 -16.04 -5.78
CA TYR A 135 -1.88 -15.33 -4.67
C TYR A 135 -1.26 -16.31 -3.68
N GLY A 136 -1.95 -17.42 -3.37
CA GLY A 136 -1.41 -18.48 -2.53
C GLY A 136 -0.14 -19.07 -3.12
N GLU A 137 -0.17 -19.45 -4.41
CA GLU A 137 0.98 -20.06 -5.09
C GLU A 137 2.18 -19.09 -5.20
N LEU A 138 1.94 -17.79 -5.39
CA LEU A 138 3.01 -16.80 -5.39
C LEU A 138 3.61 -16.60 -3.98
N PHE A 139 2.79 -16.62 -2.92
CA PHE A 139 3.29 -16.55 -1.56
C PHE A 139 4.17 -17.76 -1.20
N GLU A 140 3.76 -18.97 -1.61
CA GLU A 140 4.57 -20.20 -1.47
C GLU A 140 5.88 -20.11 -2.25
N LEU A 141 5.81 -19.71 -3.53
CA LEU A 141 6.98 -19.53 -4.39
C LEU A 141 7.96 -18.51 -3.79
N PHE A 142 7.45 -17.42 -3.26
CA PHE A 142 8.27 -16.39 -2.62
C PHE A 142 8.71 -16.77 -1.19
N GLY A 143 8.26 -17.89 -0.63
CA GLY A 143 8.54 -18.29 0.74
C GLY A 143 8.04 -17.29 1.78
N LEU A 144 6.87 -16.70 1.55
CA LEU A 144 6.23 -15.71 2.42
C LEU A 144 5.12 -16.35 3.25
N LYS A 145 4.82 -15.78 4.42
CA LYS A 145 3.69 -16.19 5.24
C LYS A 145 2.42 -15.47 4.80
N ARG A 146 1.30 -16.19 4.70
CA ARG A 146 -0.02 -15.65 4.35
C ARG A 146 -1.11 -16.17 5.26
N MET A 147 -2.02 -15.29 5.64
CA MET A 147 -3.31 -15.61 6.25
C MET A 147 -4.43 -15.29 5.25
N VAL A 148 -5.33 -16.23 5.02
CA VAL A 148 -6.53 -16.00 4.22
C VAL A 148 -7.64 -15.50 5.14
N TRP A 149 -8.07 -14.27 4.91
CA TRP A 149 -9.13 -13.61 5.69
C TRP A 149 -9.75 -12.46 4.91
N GLU A 150 -11.07 -12.35 4.98
CA GLU A 150 -11.81 -11.20 4.46
C GLU A 150 -12.02 -10.16 5.56
N ILE A 151 -11.66 -8.92 5.30
CA ILE A 151 -11.81 -7.83 6.27
C ILE A 151 -13.21 -7.25 6.15
N ASN A 152 -14.02 -7.41 7.19
CA ASN A 152 -15.40 -6.91 7.26
C ASN A 152 -15.54 -5.83 8.33
N ALA A 153 -16.57 -4.98 8.16
CA ALA A 153 -16.91 -3.96 9.15
C ALA A 153 -17.32 -4.62 10.48
N TYR A 154 -16.80 -4.07 11.60
CA TYR A 154 -17.06 -4.53 12.95
C TYR A 154 -16.68 -6.00 13.24
N GLU A 155 -15.90 -6.61 12.37
CA GLU A 155 -15.34 -7.94 12.59
C GLU A 155 -13.87 -7.82 12.97
N PRO A 156 -13.43 -8.40 14.11
CA PRO A 156 -12.01 -8.37 14.47
C PRO A 156 -11.19 -9.24 13.53
N LEU A 157 -9.96 -8.84 13.26
CA LEU A 157 -9.03 -9.66 12.47
C LEU A 157 -8.71 -10.97 13.20
N PRO A 158 -8.31 -12.05 12.48
CA PRO A 158 -7.92 -13.31 13.09
C PRO A 158 -6.69 -13.13 13.97
N ASP A 159 -6.55 -13.91 15.02
CA ASP A 159 -5.34 -13.89 15.83
C ASP A 159 -4.16 -14.47 15.05
N LEU A 160 -3.12 -13.67 14.90
CA LEU A 160 -1.88 -14.07 14.21
C LEU A 160 -0.78 -14.53 15.18
N GLY A 161 -1.04 -14.52 16.50
CA GLY A 161 -0.10 -14.97 17.51
C GLY A 161 1.14 -14.07 17.68
N GLU A 162 1.20 -12.93 16.99
CA GLU A 162 2.34 -12.02 17.03
C GLU A 162 1.94 -10.55 16.89
N ARG A 163 2.82 -9.65 17.31
CA ARG A 163 2.68 -8.20 17.13
C ARG A 163 3.68 -7.70 16.10
N PHE A 164 3.30 -6.64 15.40
CA PHE A 164 4.00 -6.06 14.28
C PHE A 164 4.53 -4.66 14.61
N ASP A 165 5.65 -4.31 13.98
CA ASP A 165 6.21 -2.96 14.07
C ASP A 165 5.54 -2.01 13.08
N MET A 166 4.92 -2.58 12.04
CA MET A 166 4.20 -1.81 11.01
C MET A 166 3.03 -2.63 10.46
N VAL A 167 1.89 -1.96 10.29
CA VAL A 167 0.77 -2.46 9.50
C VAL A 167 0.68 -1.62 8.23
N THR A 168 0.61 -2.28 7.09
CA THR A 168 0.45 -1.63 5.77
C THR A 168 -0.81 -2.10 5.08
N ALA A 169 -1.44 -1.22 4.29
CA ALA A 169 -2.50 -1.56 3.37
C ALA A 169 -2.36 -0.70 2.11
N PHE A 170 -2.09 -1.32 0.98
CA PHE A 170 -1.89 -0.60 -0.28
C PHE A 170 -3.02 -0.88 -1.25
N SER A 171 -3.77 0.16 -1.61
CA SER A 171 -4.87 0.06 -2.56
C SER A 171 -5.94 -0.95 -2.15
N ILE A 172 -6.18 -1.03 -0.85
CA ILE A 172 -7.22 -1.87 -0.28
C ILE A 172 -8.54 -1.11 -0.22
N CYS A 173 -9.61 -1.79 -0.54
CA CYS A 173 -10.97 -1.32 -0.35
C CYS A 173 -11.61 -2.17 0.74
N PHE A 174 -11.90 -1.56 1.90
CA PHE A 174 -12.56 -2.25 3.03
C PHE A 174 -14.05 -2.48 2.79
N ASN A 175 -14.57 -1.97 1.73
CA ASN A 175 -15.90 -2.11 1.18
C ASN A 175 -15.80 -2.25 -0.34
N ALA A 176 -16.90 -2.51 -1.01
CA ALA A 176 -16.87 -2.67 -2.46
C ALA A 176 -16.39 -1.36 -3.12
N HIS A 177 -15.29 -1.46 -3.87
CA HIS A 177 -14.69 -0.34 -4.58
C HIS A 177 -15.74 0.37 -5.45
N LYS A 178 -15.78 1.70 -5.36
CA LYS A 178 -16.70 2.56 -6.09
C LYS A 178 -18.19 2.31 -5.79
N ARG A 179 -18.51 1.96 -4.56
CA ARG A 179 -19.88 1.84 -4.06
C ARG A 179 -20.18 2.94 -3.05
N SER A 180 -21.48 3.23 -2.86
CA SER A 180 -21.95 4.26 -1.92
C SER A 180 -21.88 3.84 -0.44
N ASP A 181 -21.68 2.57 -0.16
CA ASP A 181 -21.62 1.97 1.19
C ASP A 181 -20.19 1.95 1.77
N LEU A 182 -19.44 3.03 1.58
CA LEU A 182 -18.11 3.21 2.13
C LEU A 182 -18.11 3.21 3.66
N TRP A 183 -17.08 2.67 4.27
CA TRP A 183 -16.91 2.70 5.71
C TRP A 183 -16.93 4.13 6.24
N SER A 184 -17.77 4.36 7.23
CA SER A 184 -17.85 5.60 7.99
C SER A 184 -16.72 5.67 9.04
N PRO A 185 -16.55 6.82 9.73
CA PRO A 185 -15.64 6.92 10.87
C PRO A 185 -15.85 5.88 11.97
N LYS A 186 -17.04 5.30 12.12
CA LYS A 186 -17.33 4.29 13.15
C LYS A 186 -16.70 2.93 12.82
N GLU A 187 -16.86 2.46 11.58
CA GLU A 187 -16.23 1.23 11.11
C GLU A 187 -14.71 1.36 11.15
N TRP A 188 -14.18 2.51 10.71
CA TRP A 188 -12.77 2.80 10.77
C TRP A 188 -12.24 2.88 12.21
N ALA A 189 -13.01 3.44 13.15
CA ALA A 189 -12.63 3.47 14.57
C ALA A 189 -12.47 2.05 15.12
N PHE A 190 -13.46 1.18 14.89
CA PHE A 190 -13.40 -0.21 15.30
C PHE A 190 -12.14 -0.92 14.74
N PHE A 191 -11.92 -0.78 13.44
CA PHE A 191 -10.81 -1.42 12.75
C PHE A 191 -9.44 -0.94 13.23
N LEU A 192 -9.25 0.36 13.37
CA LEU A 192 -8.00 0.94 13.88
C LEU A 192 -7.77 0.57 15.34
N ASP A 193 -8.81 0.53 16.17
CA ASP A 193 -8.72 0.09 17.56
C ASP A 193 -8.28 -1.38 17.66
N ASP A 194 -8.80 -2.25 16.78
CA ASP A 194 -8.40 -3.65 16.72
C ASP A 194 -6.92 -3.77 16.33
N LEU A 195 -6.48 -3.04 15.30
CA LEU A 195 -5.08 -3.00 14.87
C LEU A 195 -4.14 -2.54 15.99
N GLU A 196 -4.47 -1.43 16.65
CA GLU A 196 -3.65 -0.86 17.71
C GLU A 196 -3.55 -1.77 18.93
N LYS A 197 -4.67 -2.34 19.37
CA LYS A 197 -4.71 -3.15 20.59
C LYS A 197 -4.10 -4.54 20.41
N ARG A 198 -4.31 -5.17 19.27
CA ARG A 198 -3.99 -6.58 19.08
C ARG A 198 -2.77 -6.83 18.21
N PHE A 199 -2.52 -5.97 17.23
CA PHE A 199 -1.50 -6.24 16.20
C PHE A 199 -0.27 -5.33 16.28
N LEU A 200 -0.37 -4.11 16.81
CA LEU A 200 0.80 -3.25 16.92
C LEU A 200 1.59 -3.50 18.19
N GLY A 201 2.91 -3.57 18.05
CA GLY A 201 3.85 -3.45 19.13
C GLY A 201 4.05 -1.99 19.58
N PRO A 202 4.73 -1.74 20.69
CA PRO A 202 5.05 -0.40 21.17
C PRO A 202 5.78 0.42 20.10
N GLY A 203 5.29 1.63 19.82
CA GLY A 203 5.84 2.50 18.79
C GLY A 203 5.58 2.05 17.36
N GLY A 204 4.64 1.13 17.16
CA GLY A 204 4.24 0.66 15.85
C GLY A 204 3.59 1.74 14.97
N GLU A 205 3.55 1.49 13.68
CA GLU A 205 3.04 2.43 12.67
C GLU A 205 1.94 1.78 11.83
N ILE A 206 0.94 2.56 11.41
CA ILE A 206 -0.07 2.11 10.41
C ILE A 206 0.05 3.00 9.18
N PHE A 207 0.21 2.40 8.01
CA PHE A 207 0.20 3.10 6.74
C PHE A 207 -0.91 2.56 5.82
N LEU A 208 -1.81 3.45 5.41
CA LEU A 208 -2.92 3.14 4.52
C LEU A 208 -2.77 3.92 3.21
N GLY A 209 -2.77 3.20 2.10
CA GLY A 209 -2.86 3.75 0.75
C GLY A 209 -4.28 3.52 0.21
N MET A 210 -5.07 4.57 0.14
CA MET A 210 -6.47 4.50 -0.26
C MET A 210 -6.62 4.40 -1.78
N ASN A 211 -7.64 3.70 -2.26
CA ASN A 211 -8.04 3.73 -3.67
C ASN A 211 -8.89 4.97 -3.97
N PRO A 212 -8.81 5.51 -5.21
CA PRO A 212 -9.72 6.58 -5.59
C PRO A 212 -11.14 6.06 -5.80
N GLU A 213 -12.13 6.83 -5.35
CA GLU A 213 -13.54 6.63 -5.64
C GLU A 213 -13.89 7.13 -7.05
N GLU A 214 -15.16 7.01 -7.47
CA GLU A 214 -15.59 7.39 -8.83
C GLU A 214 -15.38 8.89 -9.12
N ASP A 215 -15.56 9.74 -8.10
CA ASP A 215 -15.35 11.18 -8.20
C ASP A 215 -13.87 11.60 -8.08
N GLY A 216 -12.96 10.62 -7.94
CA GLY A 216 -11.53 10.84 -7.75
C GLY A 216 -11.12 11.21 -6.34
N SER A 217 -12.05 11.29 -5.39
CA SER A 217 -11.75 11.41 -3.96
C SER A 217 -11.16 10.09 -3.42
N PHE A 218 -10.57 10.12 -2.22
CA PHE A 218 -10.04 8.93 -1.56
C PHE A 218 -10.83 8.58 -0.30
N TYR A 219 -11.57 9.52 0.22
CA TYR A 219 -12.41 9.44 1.42
C TYR A 219 -13.32 10.66 1.52
N THR A 220 -14.39 10.54 2.28
CA THR A 220 -15.28 11.67 2.57
C THR A 220 -14.58 12.72 3.43
N PRO A 221 -15.03 14.00 3.43
CA PRO A 221 -14.50 15.02 4.33
C PRO A 221 -14.56 14.62 5.81
N ALA A 222 -15.63 13.95 6.24
CA ALA A 222 -15.80 13.45 7.61
C ALA A 222 -14.75 12.38 7.95
N LEU A 223 -14.46 11.45 7.05
CA LEU A 223 -13.45 10.42 7.25
C LEU A 223 -12.04 11.02 7.25
N LYS A 224 -11.77 12.00 6.40
CA LYS A 224 -10.49 12.74 6.43
C LYS A 224 -10.26 13.41 7.78
N GLN A 225 -11.27 14.09 8.28
CA GLN A 225 -11.20 14.77 9.57
C GLN A 225 -10.98 13.78 10.72
N PHE A 226 -11.69 12.67 10.70
CA PHE A 226 -11.52 11.58 11.66
C PHE A 226 -10.07 11.06 11.70
N PHE A 227 -9.43 10.82 10.55
CA PHE A 227 -8.03 10.37 10.52
C PHE A 227 -7.08 11.42 11.10
N ILE A 228 -7.30 12.70 10.80
CA ILE A 228 -6.49 13.81 11.33
C ILE A 228 -6.65 13.93 12.85
N GLU A 229 -7.89 13.89 13.35
CA GLU A 229 -8.19 13.97 14.80
C GLU A 229 -7.60 12.78 15.57
N ARG A 230 -7.49 11.60 14.92
CA ARG A 230 -6.82 10.42 15.48
C ARG A 230 -5.28 10.50 15.37
N GLY A 231 -4.73 11.59 14.88
CA GLY A 231 -3.28 11.85 14.82
C GLY A 231 -2.59 11.37 13.54
N ALA A 232 -3.33 11.00 12.50
CA ALA A 232 -2.73 10.62 11.23
C ALA A 232 -2.17 11.83 10.46
N GLN A 233 -1.07 11.61 9.77
CA GLN A 233 -0.64 12.44 8.66
C GLN A 233 -1.40 12.02 7.41
N VAL A 234 -2.18 12.95 6.83
CA VAL A 234 -3.01 12.67 5.65
C VAL A 234 -2.49 13.47 4.45
N ASP A 235 -2.03 12.76 3.41
CA ASP A 235 -1.57 13.35 2.15
C ASP A 235 -2.22 12.63 0.96
N ARG A 236 -3.25 13.23 0.38
CA ARG A 236 -4.06 12.66 -0.72
C ARG A 236 -4.54 11.25 -0.37
N ALA A 237 -4.08 10.23 -1.10
CA ALA A 237 -4.44 8.83 -0.89
C ALA A 237 -3.81 8.19 0.36
N LYS A 238 -2.91 8.88 1.07
CA LYS A 238 -2.08 8.29 2.11
C LYS A 238 -2.52 8.75 3.48
N VAL A 239 -2.70 7.79 4.37
CA VAL A 239 -3.00 8.01 5.78
C VAL A 239 -1.95 7.28 6.60
N TRP A 240 -1.18 8.01 7.39
CA TRP A 240 -0.06 7.44 8.14
C TRP A 240 -0.16 7.80 9.62
N PHE A 241 -0.42 6.79 10.43
CA PHE A 241 -0.32 6.87 11.88
C PHE A 241 1.09 6.46 12.29
N LYS A 242 1.88 7.42 12.78
CA LYS A 242 3.24 7.17 13.25
C LYS A 242 3.24 7.06 14.77
N ARG A 243 3.94 6.02 15.30
CA ARG A 243 4.11 5.80 16.74
C ARG A 243 2.79 5.67 17.50
N VAL A 244 1.95 4.76 17.05
CA VAL A 244 0.70 4.41 17.73
C VAL A 244 1.04 3.70 19.04
N GLY A 245 0.44 4.12 20.17
CA GLY A 245 0.55 3.45 21.47
C GLY A 245 1.84 3.76 22.26
N GLY A 246 2.26 5.03 22.24
CA GLY A 246 3.26 5.56 23.18
C GLY A 246 2.61 6.13 24.44
#